data_f94e5786c82ea891b83b09266acd416a
#
_entry.id   f94e5786c82ea891b83b09266acd416a
#
_cell.length_a   1.000
_cell.length_b   1.000
_cell.length_c   1.000
_cell.angle_alpha   90.00
_cell.angle_beta   90.00
_cell.angle_gamma   90.00
#
_symmetry.space_group_name_H-M   'P 1'
#
loop_
_entity.id
_entity.type
_entity.pdbx_description
1 polymer ?
#
loop_
_entity_poly.entity_id
_entity_poly.type
_entity_poly.pdbx_seq_one_letter_code
_entity_poly.pdbx_strand_id
1 'polypeptide(L)'
;MRRYLMVACGLAMFGAYLGAQGGSGDQKGTPAEARLRATVANLRAGRIATPTDYDRLNAEQKAYVASILSGPRGDISGPLGVMMVSPALGDLTQKAMAYSRFAGREGFSSVPPKLNELAILMVGKLWSAEYVWNAHHAYAVRMGLAPETVEAIRRGVRPADLPKDEQAIYDFTDEFLRTHTASDRTLNAARDVLGGDRGIVDLVGTMGLYQISSMMVALDKTPLPQGVKPYFQ
;
A
#
# COMPACT_ATOMS: atom_id res chain seq x y z
N MET A 1 -46.28 -18.44 -15.14
CA MET A 1 -47.05 -17.28 -14.62
C MET A 1 -46.53 -16.96 -13.23
N ARG A 2 -45.72 -15.91 -13.07
CA ARG A 2 -45.42 -15.24 -11.80
C ARG A 2 -45.30 -13.75 -12.06
N ARG A 3 -46.16 -13.01 -11.37
CA ARG A 3 -46.42 -11.59 -11.53
C ARG A 3 -45.27 -10.79 -10.92
N TYR A 4 -44.78 -9.81 -11.67
CA TYR A 4 -43.90 -8.71 -11.17
C TYR A 4 -44.79 -7.64 -10.54
N LEU A 5 -44.47 -7.29 -9.30
CA LEU A 5 -45.09 -6.18 -8.58
C LEU A 5 -44.19 -4.96 -8.75
N MET A 6 -44.65 -3.95 -9.44
CA MET A 6 -44.03 -2.62 -9.49
C MET A 6 -44.41 -1.88 -8.21
N VAL A 7 -43.43 -1.36 -7.51
CA VAL A 7 -43.63 -0.36 -6.46
C VAL A 7 -43.12 0.98 -6.99
N ALA A 8 -44.09 1.86 -7.22
CA ALA A 8 -43.85 3.26 -7.49
C ALA A 8 -43.59 3.99 -6.18
N CYS A 9 -42.50 4.75 -6.09
CA CYS A 9 -42.25 5.65 -4.97
C CYS A 9 -42.25 7.07 -5.47
N GLY A 10 -43.17 7.88 -4.88
CA GLY A 10 -43.53 9.20 -5.30
C GLY A 10 -42.50 10.28 -5.02
N LEU A 11 -42.51 11.27 -5.91
CA LEU A 11 -41.87 12.58 -5.70
C LEU A 11 -42.65 13.37 -4.63
N ALA A 12 -41.96 13.83 -3.62
CA ALA A 12 -42.41 14.92 -2.76
C ALA A 12 -41.51 16.14 -3.01
N MET A 13 -42.08 17.13 -3.70
CA MET A 13 -41.53 18.50 -3.73
C MET A 13 -41.82 19.18 -2.39
N PHE A 14 -40.80 19.79 -1.78
CA PHE A 14 -41.02 20.82 -0.75
C PHE A 14 -40.27 22.09 -1.13
N GLY A 15 -41.04 23.16 -1.11
CA GLY A 15 -40.70 24.45 -1.61
C GLY A 15 -39.67 25.23 -0.80
N ALA A 16 -39.19 26.25 -1.45
CA ALA A 16 -38.24 27.25 -1.02
C ALA A 16 -38.70 28.03 0.23
N TYR A 17 -37.75 28.29 1.12
CA TYR A 17 -37.84 29.44 2.01
C TYR A 17 -36.49 30.19 1.99
N LEU A 18 -36.52 31.38 1.36
CA LEU A 18 -35.45 32.36 1.40
C LEU A 18 -35.47 33.03 2.79
N GLY A 19 -34.33 32.90 3.50
CA GLY A 19 -34.05 33.67 4.67
C GLY A 19 -32.59 34.05 4.67
N ALA A 20 -32.27 35.24 4.15
CA ALA A 20 -30.95 35.85 4.28
C ALA A 20 -30.74 36.31 5.72
N GLN A 21 -29.75 35.75 6.40
CA GLN A 21 -29.09 36.43 7.54
C GLN A 21 -27.59 36.23 7.41
N GLY A 22 -26.88 37.35 7.22
CA GLY A 22 -25.45 37.43 7.29
C GLY A 22 -24.95 37.09 8.70
N GLY A 23 -24.08 36.12 8.77
CA GLY A 23 -23.26 35.80 9.92
C GLY A 23 -21.90 35.38 9.37
N SER A 24 -20.87 36.20 9.62
CA SER A 24 -19.46 35.86 9.45
C SER A 24 -19.14 34.77 10.48
N GLY A 25 -19.51 33.55 10.19
CA GLY A 25 -19.18 32.36 10.96
C GLY A 25 -18.11 31.59 10.23
N ASP A 26 -17.01 31.35 10.91
CA ASP A 26 -15.95 30.39 10.62
C ASP A 26 -16.53 29.19 9.84
N GLN A 27 -16.24 29.10 8.54
CA GLN A 27 -16.59 27.92 7.75
C GLN A 27 -15.69 26.77 8.21
N LYS A 28 -16.13 26.08 9.27
CA LYS A 28 -15.58 24.77 9.63
C LYS A 28 -15.77 23.89 8.39
N GLY A 29 -14.68 23.52 7.73
CA GLY A 29 -14.67 22.72 6.52
C GLY A 29 -15.50 21.43 6.68
N THR A 30 -15.95 20.86 5.56
CA THR A 30 -16.72 19.61 5.57
C THR A 30 -15.97 18.50 6.33
N PRO A 31 -16.65 17.48 6.88
CA PRO A 31 -15.97 16.33 7.50
C PRO A 31 -14.93 15.67 6.59
N ALA A 32 -15.14 15.70 5.28
CA ALA A 32 -14.19 15.23 4.28
C ALA A 32 -12.90 16.08 4.28
N GLU A 33 -13.04 17.42 4.27
CA GLU A 33 -11.88 18.33 4.34
C GLU A 33 -11.13 18.21 5.67
N ALA A 34 -11.84 18.04 6.77
CA ALA A 34 -11.22 17.82 8.08
C ALA A 34 -10.37 16.54 8.06
N ARG A 35 -10.85 15.46 7.43
CA ARG A 35 -10.08 14.23 7.25
C ARG A 35 -8.86 14.44 6.37
N LEU A 36 -8.98 15.17 5.26
CA LEU A 36 -7.86 15.49 4.37
C LEU A 36 -6.76 16.26 5.12
N ARG A 37 -7.14 17.29 5.88
CA ARG A 37 -6.23 18.10 6.70
C ARG A 37 -5.51 17.25 7.76
N ALA A 38 -6.24 16.45 8.51
CA ALA A 38 -5.68 15.57 9.54
C ALA A 38 -4.69 14.56 8.94
N THR A 39 -5.01 13.97 7.79
CA THR A 39 -4.13 13.02 7.12
C THR A 39 -2.81 13.68 6.70
N VAL A 40 -2.87 14.87 6.10
CA VAL A 40 -1.68 15.59 5.65
C VAL A 40 -0.85 16.08 6.85
N ALA A 41 -1.48 16.55 7.91
CA ALA A 41 -0.78 17.00 9.13
C ALA A 41 -0.05 15.87 9.87
N ASN A 42 -0.45 14.62 9.69
CA ASN A 42 0.20 13.45 10.27
C ASN A 42 1.40 12.93 9.46
N LEU A 43 1.64 13.47 8.27
CA LEU A 43 2.80 13.10 7.47
C LEU A 43 4.09 13.54 8.16
N ARG A 44 5.13 12.73 8.00
CA ARG A 44 6.45 12.99 8.54
C ARG A 44 7.41 13.23 7.39
N ALA A 45 7.94 14.42 7.30
CA ALA A 45 8.99 14.75 6.34
C ALA A 45 10.32 14.12 6.77
N GLY A 46 11.01 13.51 5.82
CA GLY A 46 12.39 13.08 5.93
C GLY A 46 13.31 14.09 5.28
N ARG A 47 14.12 13.65 4.31
CA ARG A 47 14.99 14.53 3.51
C ARG A 47 14.26 15.25 2.39
N ILE A 48 13.22 14.62 1.85
CA ILE A 48 12.35 15.22 0.86
C ILE A 48 11.35 16.12 1.60
N ALA A 49 11.17 17.34 1.11
CA ALA A 49 10.25 18.30 1.72
C ALA A 49 8.79 17.89 1.45
N THR A 50 8.35 16.81 2.09
CA THR A 50 6.97 16.35 2.04
C THR A 50 6.06 17.41 2.65
N PRO A 51 5.03 17.91 1.91
CA PRO A 51 4.09 18.86 2.47
C PRO A 51 3.31 18.28 3.65
N THR A 52 3.22 19.02 4.75
CA THR A 52 2.49 18.64 5.97
C THR A 52 1.34 19.60 6.32
N ASP A 53 1.11 20.60 5.47
CA ASP A 53 0.02 21.56 5.61
C ASP A 53 -0.89 21.50 4.38
N TYR A 54 -2.11 21.02 4.57
CA TYR A 54 -3.08 20.83 3.50
C TYR A 54 -3.46 22.15 2.80
N ASP A 55 -3.51 23.27 3.52
CA ASP A 55 -3.89 24.57 2.93
C ASP A 55 -2.84 25.09 1.95
N ARG A 56 -1.60 24.68 2.14
CA ARG A 56 -0.47 25.05 1.28
C ARG A 56 -0.29 24.12 0.08
N LEU A 57 -1.06 23.02 -0.02
CA LEU A 57 -1.02 22.13 -1.17
C LEU A 57 -1.56 22.83 -2.42
N ASN A 58 -0.90 22.58 -3.56
CA ASN A 58 -1.45 22.95 -4.86
C ASN A 58 -2.61 22.01 -5.27
N ALA A 59 -3.26 22.32 -6.40
CA ALA A 59 -4.44 21.58 -6.87
C ALA A 59 -4.13 20.10 -7.17
N GLU A 60 -2.96 19.79 -7.76
CA GLU A 60 -2.56 18.43 -8.09
C GLU A 60 -2.28 17.60 -6.83
N GLN A 61 -1.62 18.19 -5.84
CA GLN A 61 -1.37 17.54 -4.55
C GLN A 61 -2.68 17.26 -3.80
N LYS A 62 -3.63 18.19 -3.82
CA LYS A 62 -4.97 18.00 -3.23
C LYS A 62 -5.74 16.88 -3.92
N ALA A 63 -5.68 16.82 -5.26
CA ALA A 63 -6.28 15.74 -6.04
C ALA A 63 -5.65 14.37 -5.72
N TYR A 64 -4.32 14.30 -5.58
CA TYR A 64 -3.60 13.10 -5.18
C TYR A 64 -4.04 12.60 -3.79
N VAL A 65 -4.09 13.49 -2.80
CA VAL A 65 -4.56 13.15 -1.45
C VAL A 65 -6.00 12.62 -1.50
N ALA A 66 -6.89 13.29 -2.21
CA ALA A 66 -8.28 12.88 -2.36
C ALA A 66 -8.41 11.51 -3.06
N SER A 67 -7.61 11.25 -4.10
CA SER A 67 -7.57 9.96 -4.81
C SER A 67 -7.20 8.80 -3.89
N ILE A 68 -6.19 8.96 -3.03
CA ILE A 68 -5.79 7.92 -2.08
C ILE A 68 -6.87 7.68 -1.03
N LEU A 69 -7.43 8.75 -0.45
CA LEU A 69 -8.41 8.63 0.64
C LEU A 69 -9.77 8.11 0.19
N SER A 70 -10.12 8.27 -1.09
CA SER A 70 -11.31 7.65 -1.69
C SER A 70 -11.09 6.20 -2.09
N GLY A 71 -9.84 5.75 -2.19
CA GLY A 71 -9.46 4.39 -2.53
C GLY A 71 -9.46 3.43 -1.34
N PRO A 72 -9.07 2.16 -1.57
CA PRO A 72 -9.09 1.11 -0.56
C PRO A 72 -8.08 1.31 0.58
N ARG A 73 -7.07 2.17 0.43
CA ARG A 73 -6.08 2.46 1.47
C ARG A 73 -6.63 3.29 2.62
N GLY A 74 -7.36 4.34 2.28
CA GLY A 74 -7.97 5.26 3.25
C GLY A 74 -6.97 6.09 4.08
N ASP A 75 -5.67 6.00 3.81
CA ASP A 75 -4.60 6.73 4.52
C ASP A 75 -3.38 6.97 3.63
N ILE A 76 -2.60 8.01 3.97
CA ILE A 76 -1.34 8.35 3.31
C ILE A 76 -0.22 8.23 4.35
N SER A 77 0.79 7.43 4.02
CA SER A 77 1.94 7.26 4.90
C SER A 77 3.17 6.76 4.13
N GLY A 78 4.35 6.92 4.70
CA GLY A 78 5.60 6.43 4.13
C GLY A 78 5.84 6.92 2.70
N PRO A 79 6.07 6.01 1.74
CA PRO A 79 6.43 6.39 0.37
C PRO A 79 5.37 7.23 -0.33
N LEU A 80 4.09 7.11 0.06
CA LEU A 80 3.01 7.92 -0.53
C LEU A 80 3.09 9.38 -0.10
N GLY A 81 3.57 9.64 1.12
CA GLY A 81 3.88 11.00 1.57
C GLY A 81 5.00 11.61 0.74
N VAL A 82 6.09 10.87 0.53
CA VAL A 82 7.22 11.30 -0.31
C VAL A 82 6.78 11.63 -1.74
N MET A 83 5.90 10.81 -2.31
CA MET A 83 5.39 10.98 -3.68
C MET A 83 4.48 12.21 -3.85
N MET A 84 4.07 12.88 -2.78
CA MET A 84 3.31 14.15 -2.89
C MET A 84 4.05 15.27 -3.60
N VAL A 85 5.38 15.21 -3.69
CA VAL A 85 6.16 16.18 -4.46
C VAL A 85 6.08 15.96 -5.98
N SER A 86 5.62 14.77 -6.40
CA SER A 86 5.35 14.41 -7.80
C SER A 86 3.97 13.71 -7.89
N PRO A 87 2.87 14.47 -7.74
CA PRO A 87 1.54 13.89 -7.52
C PRO A 87 1.04 13.05 -8.69
N ALA A 88 1.41 13.39 -9.94
CA ALA A 88 1.05 12.58 -11.11
C ALA A 88 1.71 11.17 -11.05
N LEU A 89 3.02 11.10 -10.77
CA LEU A 89 3.69 9.81 -10.55
C LEU A 89 3.12 9.09 -9.33
N GLY A 90 2.88 9.85 -8.26
CA GLY A 90 2.32 9.33 -7.02
C GLY A 90 0.97 8.65 -7.21
N ASP A 91 0.07 9.26 -8.00
CA ASP A 91 -1.27 8.72 -8.22
C ASP A 91 -1.26 7.42 -9.04
N LEU A 92 -0.43 7.35 -10.08
CA LEU A 92 -0.25 6.11 -10.85
C LEU A 92 0.34 5.00 -9.97
N THR A 93 1.39 5.33 -9.23
CA THR A 93 2.10 4.37 -8.38
C THR A 93 1.22 3.88 -7.23
N GLN A 94 0.48 4.77 -6.55
CA GLN A 94 -0.38 4.38 -5.43
C GLN A 94 -1.50 3.43 -5.85
N LYS A 95 -2.06 3.61 -7.07
CA LYS A 95 -3.08 2.70 -7.63
C LYS A 95 -2.49 1.31 -7.90
N ALA A 96 -1.32 1.25 -8.55
CA ALA A 96 -0.62 -0.02 -8.77
C ALA A 96 -0.20 -0.69 -7.44
N MET A 97 0.32 0.10 -6.48
CA MET A 97 0.65 -0.40 -5.15
C MET A 97 -0.60 -0.86 -4.36
N ALA A 98 -1.78 -0.25 -4.57
CA ALA A 98 -3.02 -0.73 -3.98
C ALA A 98 -3.41 -2.09 -4.55
N TYR A 99 -3.30 -2.27 -5.87
CA TYR A 99 -3.51 -3.57 -6.53
C TYR A 99 -2.70 -4.69 -5.87
N SER A 100 -1.41 -4.47 -5.65
CA SER A 100 -0.52 -5.43 -4.99
C SER A 100 -0.82 -5.58 -3.49
N ARG A 101 -1.04 -4.48 -2.76
CA ARG A 101 -1.25 -4.49 -1.31
C ARG A 101 -2.48 -5.26 -0.85
N PHE A 102 -3.55 -5.23 -1.66
CA PHE A 102 -4.80 -5.91 -1.34
C PHE A 102 -4.94 -7.25 -2.05
N ALA A 103 -3.81 -7.90 -2.32
CA ALA A 103 -3.71 -9.22 -2.91
C ALA A 103 -4.70 -10.22 -2.27
N GLY A 104 -5.20 -11.15 -3.09
CA GLY A 104 -6.17 -12.15 -2.69
C GLY A 104 -7.63 -11.65 -2.60
N ARG A 105 -7.90 -10.37 -2.89
CA ARG A 105 -9.26 -9.82 -3.02
C ARG A 105 -9.67 -9.75 -4.49
N GLU A 106 -10.98 -9.81 -4.75
CA GLU A 106 -11.51 -9.60 -6.10
C GLU A 106 -11.05 -8.26 -6.69
N GLY A 107 -10.60 -8.26 -7.94
CA GLY A 107 -10.09 -7.08 -8.62
C GLY A 107 -8.66 -6.67 -8.25
N PHE A 108 -7.98 -7.42 -7.39
CA PHE A 108 -6.59 -7.19 -6.97
C PHE A 108 -5.66 -8.34 -7.38
N SER A 109 -4.38 -8.26 -6.98
CA SER A 109 -3.38 -9.28 -7.26
C SER A 109 -3.84 -10.67 -6.85
N SER A 110 -3.55 -11.66 -7.69
CA SER A 110 -3.91 -13.07 -7.47
C SER A 110 -2.98 -13.78 -6.49
N VAL A 111 -1.88 -13.17 -6.08
CA VAL A 111 -0.92 -13.75 -5.14
C VAL A 111 -1.57 -13.94 -3.77
N PRO A 112 -1.49 -15.13 -3.15
CA PRO A 112 -1.99 -15.33 -1.79
C PRO A 112 -1.36 -14.31 -0.82
N PRO A 113 -2.15 -13.69 0.09
CA PRO A 113 -1.66 -12.62 0.97
C PRO A 113 -0.38 -12.96 1.74
N LYS A 114 -0.29 -14.18 2.28
CA LYS A 114 0.90 -14.69 2.97
C LYS A 114 2.15 -14.65 2.09
N LEU A 115 2.05 -15.15 0.87
CA LEU A 115 3.16 -15.22 -0.08
C LEU A 115 3.53 -13.84 -0.65
N ASN A 116 2.52 -12.97 -0.78
CA ASN A 116 2.74 -11.57 -1.15
C ASN A 116 3.58 -10.84 -0.08
N GLU A 117 3.24 -11.01 1.19
CA GLU A 117 4.00 -10.41 2.29
C GLU A 117 5.42 -11.00 2.41
N LEU A 118 5.62 -12.29 2.13
CA LEU A 118 6.95 -12.91 2.07
C LEU A 118 7.85 -12.17 1.07
N ALA A 119 7.39 -11.97 -0.15
CA ALA A 119 8.14 -11.24 -1.18
C ALA A 119 8.38 -9.76 -0.80
N ILE A 120 7.38 -9.10 -0.21
CA ILE A 120 7.50 -7.71 0.27
C ILE A 120 8.60 -7.59 1.33
N LEU A 121 8.65 -8.49 2.31
CA LEU A 121 9.67 -8.48 3.35
C LEU A 121 11.07 -8.73 2.78
N MET A 122 11.21 -9.62 1.80
CA MET A 122 12.49 -9.88 1.14
C MET A 122 12.99 -8.65 0.38
N VAL A 123 12.11 -7.94 -0.34
CA VAL A 123 12.44 -6.66 -1.00
C VAL A 123 12.78 -5.59 0.04
N GLY A 124 11.98 -5.47 1.11
CA GLY A 124 12.23 -4.52 2.19
C GLY A 124 13.60 -4.75 2.87
N LYS A 125 13.98 -6.03 3.06
CA LYS A 125 15.30 -6.41 3.58
C LYS A 125 16.42 -6.07 2.62
N LEU A 126 16.27 -6.34 1.32
CA LEU A 126 17.28 -6.01 0.30
C LEU A 126 17.69 -4.53 0.36
N TRP A 127 16.72 -3.64 0.57
CA TRP A 127 16.94 -2.19 0.67
C TRP A 127 17.21 -1.71 2.10
N SER A 128 17.21 -2.57 3.10
CA SER A 128 17.17 -2.18 4.52
C SER A 128 16.14 -1.07 4.78
N ALA A 129 14.97 -1.21 4.15
CA ALA A 129 13.93 -0.20 4.13
C ALA A 129 13.11 -0.25 5.43
N GLU A 130 13.60 0.43 6.47
CA GLU A 130 13.04 0.46 7.83
C GLU A 130 11.54 0.69 7.85
N TYR A 131 11.05 1.66 7.07
CA TYR A 131 9.63 1.99 7.05
C TYR A 131 8.79 0.89 6.41
N VAL A 132 9.26 0.28 5.31
CA VAL A 132 8.58 -0.86 4.66
C VAL A 132 8.53 -2.04 5.62
N TRP A 133 9.64 -2.34 6.28
CA TRP A 133 9.70 -3.41 7.27
C TRP A 133 8.71 -3.18 8.40
N ASN A 134 8.71 -1.99 8.99
CA ASN A 134 7.78 -1.63 10.06
C ASN A 134 6.30 -1.81 9.66
N ALA A 135 5.95 -1.45 8.43
CA ALA A 135 4.58 -1.55 7.94
C ALA A 135 4.13 -3.00 7.66
N HIS A 136 5.06 -3.92 7.40
CA HIS A 136 4.76 -5.24 6.85
C HIS A 136 5.07 -6.41 7.77
N HIS A 137 6.10 -6.36 8.64
CA HIS A 137 6.52 -7.53 9.43
C HIS A 137 5.42 -8.12 10.32
N ALA A 138 4.71 -7.27 11.09
CA ALA A 138 3.61 -7.75 11.92
C ALA A 138 2.38 -8.15 11.10
N TYR A 139 2.18 -7.54 9.93
CA TYR A 139 1.11 -7.92 9.03
C TYR A 139 1.39 -9.28 8.36
N ALA A 140 2.64 -9.55 7.99
CA ALA A 140 3.07 -10.84 7.45
C ALA A 140 2.78 -12.00 8.42
N VAL A 141 3.05 -11.81 9.72
CA VAL A 141 2.69 -12.80 10.75
C VAL A 141 1.17 -12.98 10.82
N ARG A 142 0.38 -11.90 10.77
CA ARG A 142 -1.09 -12.02 10.73
C ARG A 142 -1.61 -12.73 9.48
N MET A 143 -0.88 -12.66 8.36
CA MET A 143 -1.23 -13.39 7.12
C MET A 143 -0.76 -14.84 7.15
N GLY A 144 -0.09 -15.30 8.20
CA GLY A 144 0.27 -16.69 8.43
C GLY A 144 1.73 -17.05 8.20
N LEU A 145 2.64 -16.08 8.04
CA LEU A 145 4.07 -16.36 8.11
C LEU A 145 4.48 -16.64 9.55
N ALA A 146 5.33 -17.67 9.75
CA ALA A 146 5.91 -17.94 11.05
C ALA A 146 6.79 -16.77 11.52
N PRO A 147 6.72 -16.36 12.80
CA PRO A 147 7.59 -15.31 13.34
C PRO A 147 9.08 -15.59 13.10
N GLU A 148 9.49 -16.84 13.15
CA GLU A 148 10.85 -17.31 12.91
C GLU A 148 11.28 -17.08 11.44
N THR A 149 10.36 -17.26 10.49
CA THR A 149 10.57 -16.95 9.07
C THR A 149 10.83 -15.46 8.90
N VAL A 150 9.97 -14.61 9.48
CA VAL A 150 10.10 -13.15 9.42
C VAL A 150 11.43 -12.70 10.04
N GLU A 151 11.81 -13.26 11.18
CA GLU A 151 13.07 -12.93 11.85
C GLU A 151 14.31 -13.41 11.06
N ALA A 152 14.25 -14.59 10.42
CA ALA A 152 15.31 -15.07 9.55
C ALA A 152 15.53 -14.12 8.35
N ILE A 153 14.45 -13.67 7.69
CA ILE A 153 14.52 -12.68 6.61
C ILE A 153 15.14 -11.37 7.13
N ARG A 154 14.73 -10.89 8.30
CA ARG A 154 15.30 -9.69 8.92
C ARG A 154 16.80 -9.77 9.06
N ARG A 155 17.31 -10.92 9.50
CA ARG A 155 18.76 -11.18 9.66
C ARG A 155 19.48 -11.44 8.34
N GLY A 156 18.74 -11.59 7.22
CA GLY A 156 19.34 -11.93 5.92
C GLY A 156 19.81 -13.36 5.84
N VAL A 157 19.23 -14.27 6.62
CA VAL A 157 19.51 -15.70 6.55
C VAL A 157 18.30 -16.45 5.97
N ARG A 158 18.57 -17.54 5.27
CA ARG A 158 17.49 -18.38 4.76
C ARG A 158 16.68 -18.97 5.93
N PRO A 159 15.34 -18.83 5.94
CA PRO A 159 14.52 -19.49 6.94
C PRO A 159 14.65 -21.02 6.86
N ALA A 160 14.63 -21.68 8.01
CA ALA A 160 14.54 -23.13 8.08
C ALA A 160 13.09 -23.60 7.94
N ASP A 161 12.90 -24.85 7.51
CA ASP A 161 11.61 -25.56 7.55
C ASP A 161 10.43 -24.83 6.92
N LEU A 162 10.66 -24.12 5.81
CA LEU A 162 9.60 -23.44 5.07
C LEU A 162 8.58 -24.45 4.55
N PRO A 163 7.26 -24.17 4.69
CA PRO A 163 6.21 -24.85 3.94
C PRO A 163 6.51 -24.81 2.44
N LYS A 164 6.05 -25.79 1.68
CA LYS A 164 6.37 -25.93 0.25
C LYS A 164 6.02 -24.71 -0.58
N ASP A 165 4.88 -24.08 -0.29
CA ASP A 165 4.42 -22.85 -0.94
C ASP A 165 5.35 -21.66 -0.63
N GLU A 166 5.70 -21.48 0.64
CA GLU A 166 6.63 -20.43 1.06
C GLU A 166 8.05 -20.69 0.51
N GLN A 167 8.50 -21.95 0.50
CA GLN A 167 9.79 -22.31 -0.07
C GLN A 167 9.90 -21.94 -1.54
N ALA A 168 8.88 -22.27 -2.35
CA ALA A 168 8.88 -21.98 -3.78
C ALA A 168 8.97 -20.47 -4.04
N ILE A 169 8.18 -19.66 -3.30
CA ILE A 169 8.18 -18.20 -3.44
C ILE A 169 9.46 -17.58 -2.89
N TYR A 170 9.99 -18.10 -1.79
CA TYR A 170 11.28 -17.65 -1.25
C TYR A 170 12.40 -17.88 -2.26
N ASP A 171 12.51 -19.11 -2.79
CA ASP A 171 13.58 -19.49 -3.71
C ASP A 171 13.52 -18.68 -5.02
N PHE A 172 12.33 -18.51 -5.58
CA PHE A 172 12.11 -17.67 -6.75
C PHE A 172 12.50 -16.20 -6.47
N THR A 173 12.02 -15.66 -5.37
CA THR A 173 12.27 -14.26 -5.01
C THR A 173 13.75 -13.99 -4.73
N ASP A 174 14.41 -14.88 -3.97
CA ASP A 174 15.85 -14.78 -3.67
C ASP A 174 16.70 -14.85 -4.92
N GLU A 175 16.45 -15.86 -5.76
CA GLU A 175 17.19 -16.00 -7.02
C GLU A 175 16.98 -14.77 -7.91
N PHE A 176 15.74 -14.34 -8.11
CA PHE A 176 15.41 -13.21 -8.98
C PHE A 176 16.01 -11.88 -8.49
N LEU A 177 15.97 -11.61 -7.20
CA LEU A 177 16.54 -10.38 -6.63
C LEU A 177 18.08 -10.37 -6.68
N ARG A 178 18.70 -11.53 -6.58
CA ARG A 178 20.16 -11.65 -6.55
C ARG A 178 20.80 -11.74 -7.93
N THR A 179 20.13 -12.42 -8.88
CA THR A 179 20.70 -12.71 -10.21
C THR A 179 20.03 -11.93 -11.34
N HIS A 180 18.93 -11.21 -11.05
CA HIS A 180 18.08 -10.48 -12.00
C HIS A 180 17.44 -11.38 -13.08
N THR A 181 17.35 -12.67 -12.81
CA THR A 181 16.67 -13.68 -13.63
C THR A 181 16.18 -14.82 -12.75
N ALA A 182 15.44 -15.76 -13.30
CA ALA A 182 15.01 -16.97 -12.62
C ALA A 182 15.36 -18.19 -13.49
N SER A 183 15.81 -19.26 -12.87
CA SER A 183 15.92 -20.57 -13.53
C SER A 183 14.53 -21.16 -13.79
N ASP A 184 14.43 -22.04 -14.78
CA ASP A 184 13.17 -22.77 -15.04
C ASP A 184 12.68 -23.53 -13.81
N ARG A 185 13.60 -24.01 -12.99
CA ARG A 185 13.28 -24.74 -11.75
C ARG A 185 12.50 -23.87 -10.76
N THR A 186 13.02 -22.70 -10.42
CA THR A 186 12.38 -21.81 -9.45
C THR A 186 11.15 -21.13 -10.04
N LEU A 187 11.18 -20.77 -11.33
CA LEU A 187 10.04 -20.22 -12.05
C LEU A 187 8.87 -21.21 -12.08
N ASN A 188 9.11 -22.46 -12.45
CA ASN A 188 8.05 -23.47 -12.52
C ASN A 188 7.48 -23.80 -11.13
N ALA A 189 8.32 -23.93 -10.10
CA ALA A 189 7.86 -24.15 -8.74
C ALA A 189 6.96 -23.00 -8.23
N ALA A 190 7.35 -21.75 -8.47
CA ALA A 190 6.54 -20.59 -8.12
C ALA A 190 5.24 -20.52 -8.96
N ARG A 191 5.31 -20.84 -10.26
CA ARG A 191 4.13 -20.89 -11.16
C ARG A 191 3.09 -21.90 -10.68
N ASP A 192 3.51 -23.09 -10.26
CA ASP A 192 2.63 -24.12 -9.75
C ASP A 192 1.90 -23.65 -8.48
N VAL A 193 2.64 -23.02 -7.55
CA VAL A 193 2.07 -22.47 -6.30
C VAL A 193 1.10 -21.33 -6.57
N LEU A 194 1.39 -20.47 -7.55
CA LEU A 194 0.60 -19.28 -7.85
C LEU A 194 -0.54 -19.53 -8.86
N GLY A 195 -0.69 -20.76 -9.35
CA GLY A 195 -1.76 -21.14 -10.27
C GLY A 195 -1.56 -20.60 -11.70
N GLY A 196 -0.31 -20.36 -12.12
CA GLY A 196 0.02 -20.01 -13.50
C GLY A 196 0.73 -18.65 -13.68
N ASP A 197 0.89 -18.24 -14.92
CA ASP A 197 1.69 -17.07 -15.32
C ASP A 197 1.14 -15.74 -14.76
N ARG A 198 -0.18 -15.63 -14.59
CA ARG A 198 -0.76 -14.44 -13.95
C ARG A 198 -0.18 -14.21 -12.54
N GLY A 199 -0.10 -15.28 -11.74
CA GLY A 199 0.46 -15.19 -10.41
C GLY A 199 1.94 -14.80 -10.41
N ILE A 200 2.72 -15.28 -11.38
CA ILE A 200 4.13 -14.87 -11.56
C ILE A 200 4.22 -13.38 -11.90
N VAL A 201 3.42 -12.90 -12.85
CA VAL A 201 3.42 -11.48 -13.24
C VAL A 201 2.99 -10.59 -12.07
N ASP A 202 1.96 -10.98 -11.32
CA ASP A 202 1.51 -10.28 -10.13
C ASP A 202 2.59 -10.24 -9.03
N LEU A 203 3.30 -11.35 -8.80
CA LEU A 203 4.39 -11.43 -7.83
C LEU A 203 5.57 -10.52 -8.22
N VAL A 204 6.01 -10.58 -9.48
CA VAL A 204 7.08 -9.71 -10.00
C VAL A 204 6.65 -8.24 -9.95
N GLY A 205 5.39 -7.95 -10.29
CA GLY A 205 4.79 -6.63 -10.12
C GLY A 205 4.86 -6.14 -8.67
N THR A 206 4.49 -7.00 -7.71
CA THR A 206 4.64 -6.70 -6.26
C THR A 206 6.09 -6.38 -5.91
N MET A 207 7.04 -7.22 -6.33
CA MET A 207 8.46 -7.00 -6.06
C MET A 207 8.94 -5.66 -6.61
N GLY A 208 8.58 -5.31 -7.86
CA GLY A 208 8.95 -4.03 -8.48
C GLY A 208 8.36 -2.82 -7.76
N LEU A 209 7.07 -2.87 -7.40
CA LEU A 209 6.38 -1.80 -6.69
C LEU A 209 6.95 -1.57 -5.28
N TYR A 210 7.34 -2.65 -4.60
CA TYR A 210 7.99 -2.53 -3.29
C TYR A 210 9.46 -2.16 -3.37
N GLN A 211 10.15 -2.39 -4.49
CA GLN A 211 11.45 -1.75 -4.74
C GLN A 211 11.29 -0.24 -4.87
N ILE A 212 10.33 0.27 -5.67
CA ILE A 212 10.03 1.70 -5.76
C ILE A 212 9.73 2.27 -4.36
N SER A 213 8.87 1.60 -3.60
CA SER A 213 8.53 1.99 -2.23
C SER A 213 9.77 2.08 -1.33
N SER A 214 10.60 1.04 -1.36
CA SER A 214 11.82 0.94 -0.55
C SER A 214 12.85 2.01 -0.94
N MET A 215 13.03 2.26 -2.24
CA MET A 215 13.91 3.32 -2.75
C MET A 215 13.46 4.70 -2.26
N MET A 216 12.15 4.99 -2.32
CA MET A 216 11.61 6.28 -1.87
C MET A 216 11.84 6.50 -0.38
N VAL A 217 11.52 5.54 0.47
CA VAL A 217 11.69 5.70 1.92
C VAL A 217 13.17 5.67 2.34
N ALA A 218 14.03 4.95 1.61
CA ALA A 218 15.47 4.92 1.87
C ALA A 218 16.13 6.25 1.48
N LEU A 219 15.80 6.80 0.28
CA LEU A 219 16.26 8.11 -0.16
C LEU A 219 15.83 9.20 0.81
N ASP A 220 14.57 9.21 1.18
CA ASP A 220 13.97 10.21 2.06
C ASP A 220 14.44 10.07 3.52
N LYS A 221 14.92 8.90 3.93
CA LYS A 221 15.10 8.53 5.34
C LYS A 221 13.81 8.74 6.13
N THR A 222 12.71 8.31 5.54
CA THR A 222 11.36 8.48 6.13
C THR A 222 11.36 8.02 7.58
N PRO A 223 10.99 8.90 8.53
CA PRO A 223 11.06 8.57 9.95
C PRO A 223 10.10 7.43 10.32
N LEU A 224 10.56 6.52 11.17
CA LEU A 224 9.72 5.52 11.81
C LEU A 224 8.71 6.18 12.75
N PRO A 225 7.60 5.51 13.08
CA PRO A 225 6.70 5.97 14.13
C PRO A 225 7.43 6.23 15.46
N GLN A 226 6.91 7.16 16.24
CA GLN A 226 7.52 7.51 17.53
C GLN A 226 7.64 6.26 18.43
N GLY A 227 8.81 6.07 19.03
CA GLY A 227 9.11 4.94 19.91
C GLY A 227 9.51 3.64 19.22
N VAL A 228 9.40 3.57 17.89
CA VAL A 228 9.87 2.39 17.13
C VAL A 228 11.37 2.51 16.91
N LYS A 229 12.09 1.44 17.28
CA LYS A 229 13.53 1.32 17.04
C LYS A 229 13.79 0.79 15.62
N PRO A 230 14.91 1.19 14.98
CA PRO A 230 15.33 0.59 13.71
C PRO A 230 15.49 -0.93 13.78
N TYR A 231 15.20 -1.59 12.67
CA TYR A 231 15.21 -3.06 12.53
C TYR A 231 16.54 -3.59 11.97
N PHE A 232 17.24 -2.77 11.17
CA PHE A 232 18.44 -3.18 10.40
C PHE A 232 19.69 -2.44 10.88
N GLN A 233 19.93 -2.44 12.17
CA GLN A 233 21.17 -1.94 12.76
C GLN A 233 22.23 -3.03 12.81
#